data_f4be8d79d35752625ef7cfec3e1b9869
#
_entry.id   f4be8d79d35752625ef7cfec3e1b9869
#
_cell.length_a   1.000
_cell.length_b   1.000
_cell.length_c   1.000
_cell.angle_alpha   90.00
_cell.angle_beta   90.00
_cell.angle_gamma   90.00
#
_symmetry.space_group_name_H-M   'P 1'
#
loop_
_entity.id
_entity.type
_entity.pdbx_description
1 polymer ?
#
loop_
_entity_poly.entity_id
_entity_poly.type
_entity_poly.pdbx_seq_one_letter_code
_entity_poly.pdbx_strand_id
1 'polypeptide(L)'
;MGVLASALLAVQAPVAVAQKPPDGLKNPLVEISYEPPRTAALAEFRARLQNRYVLEKLQVFLSPLNLTERLVVKADECGVPHVLYTRGAPVVLCYEYVAKVDADAPRIGQVVQLGQAELTREEALVGPITQLVLHDVARAIFHMYKLPVWGGAEFAADNVAAYTMVNFSQKTAWKTVVGTAWFLKSGWDRPVDISDIRPHVAQRYFALLCVAYAADQVQFEGFLQQGPKPKVYELPVERANTCLYDYEKLSTSFMKTIFEPHVDRPKFEQLRKLEWLKDF
;
A
#
# COMPACT_ATOMS: atom_id res chain seq x y z
N MET A 1 49.93 2.06 33.91
CA MET A 1 48.96 2.72 33.03
C MET A 1 48.24 1.63 32.24
N GLY A 2 47.11 1.19 32.70
CA GLY A 2 46.30 0.13 32.04
C GLY A 2 45.16 0.77 31.29
N VAL A 3 45.10 0.54 29.97
CA VAL A 3 44.01 0.96 29.10
C VAL A 3 42.91 -0.09 29.18
N LEU A 4 41.77 0.26 29.78
CA LEU A 4 40.56 -0.54 29.76
C LEU A 4 39.85 -0.31 28.39
N ALA A 5 39.89 -1.32 27.54
CA ALA A 5 39.13 -1.34 26.31
C ALA A 5 37.67 -1.74 26.63
N SER A 6 36.77 -0.79 26.59
CA SER A 6 35.31 -1.05 26.70
C SER A 6 34.81 -1.62 25.38
N ALA A 7 34.48 -2.90 25.34
CA ALA A 7 33.78 -3.52 24.21
C ALA A 7 32.30 -3.09 24.23
N LEU A 8 31.91 -2.28 23.27
CA LEU A 8 30.51 -1.99 22.98
C LEU A 8 29.87 -3.22 22.32
N LEU A 9 29.12 -3.98 23.10
CA LEU A 9 28.21 -5.01 22.59
C LEU A 9 27.02 -4.31 21.89
N ALA A 10 27.04 -4.33 20.57
CA ALA A 10 25.87 -3.93 19.77
C ALA A 10 24.77 -4.96 20.00
N VAL A 11 23.77 -4.61 20.80
CA VAL A 11 22.53 -5.38 20.94
C VAL A 11 21.79 -5.26 19.63
N GLN A 12 21.86 -6.30 18.80
CA GLN A 12 21.01 -6.42 17.62
C GLN A 12 19.58 -6.64 18.10
N ALA A 13 18.68 -5.69 17.80
CA ALA A 13 17.26 -5.87 18.03
C ALA A 13 16.80 -7.13 17.26
N PRO A 14 15.97 -8.00 17.86
CA PRO A 14 15.48 -9.19 17.19
C PRO A 14 14.67 -8.76 15.94
N VAL A 15 15.05 -9.28 14.78
CA VAL A 15 14.26 -9.14 13.56
C VAL A 15 12.92 -9.83 13.82
N ALA A 16 11.84 -9.06 13.83
CA ALA A 16 10.50 -9.61 14.00
C ALA A 16 10.23 -10.66 12.91
N VAL A 17 10.03 -11.91 13.33
CA VAL A 17 9.69 -12.99 12.41
C VAL A 17 8.27 -12.73 11.90
N ALA A 18 8.12 -12.64 10.58
CA ALA A 18 6.81 -12.41 9.97
C ALA A 18 5.87 -13.59 10.32
N GLN A 19 4.69 -13.27 10.83
CA GLN A 19 3.71 -14.28 11.19
C GLN A 19 3.04 -14.83 9.94
N LYS A 20 3.04 -16.18 9.81
CA LYS A 20 2.32 -16.88 8.73
C LYS A 20 0.81 -16.66 8.91
N PRO A 21 0.06 -16.31 7.85
CA PRO A 21 -1.39 -16.22 7.92
C PRO A 21 -2.04 -17.58 8.23
N PRO A 22 -3.22 -17.58 8.87
CA PRO A 22 -3.96 -18.81 9.16
C PRO A 22 -4.43 -19.49 7.88
N ASP A 23 -4.29 -20.83 7.82
CA ASP A 23 -4.67 -21.62 6.64
C ASP A 23 -6.19 -21.71 6.39
N GLY A 24 -7.02 -21.35 7.38
CA GLY A 24 -8.49 -21.50 7.34
C GLY A 24 -9.23 -20.38 6.60
N LEU A 25 -8.60 -19.23 6.37
CA LEU A 25 -9.22 -18.09 5.69
C LEU A 25 -8.56 -17.91 4.32
N LYS A 26 -9.08 -18.61 3.31
CA LYS A 26 -8.63 -18.45 1.93
C LYS A 26 -9.83 -18.30 1.01
N ASN A 27 -9.66 -17.51 -0.04
CA ASN A 27 -10.60 -17.48 -1.15
C ASN A 27 -10.14 -18.51 -2.18
N PRO A 28 -10.95 -19.53 -2.51
CA PRO A 28 -10.55 -20.57 -3.47
C PRO A 28 -10.35 -20.02 -4.90
N LEU A 29 -10.89 -18.84 -5.19
CA LEU A 29 -10.73 -18.15 -6.47
C LEU A 29 -9.53 -17.20 -6.51
N VAL A 30 -8.81 -17.01 -5.39
CA VAL A 30 -7.57 -16.23 -5.35
C VAL A 30 -6.38 -17.18 -5.40
N GLU A 31 -5.66 -17.18 -6.51
CA GLU A 31 -4.43 -17.94 -6.69
C GLU A 31 -3.21 -17.04 -6.55
N ILE A 32 -2.19 -17.55 -5.87
CA ILE A 32 -0.94 -16.81 -5.66
C ILE A 32 0.26 -17.66 -6.10
N SER A 33 1.28 -17.00 -6.67
CA SER A 33 2.56 -17.65 -6.96
C SER A 33 3.75 -16.69 -6.89
N TYR A 34 4.93 -17.24 -6.64
CA TYR A 34 6.22 -16.53 -6.68
C TYR A 34 7.10 -17.19 -7.74
N GLU A 35 7.10 -16.63 -8.93
CA GLU A 35 7.87 -17.17 -10.04
C GLU A 35 9.38 -17.06 -9.78
N PRO A 36 10.19 -18.02 -10.21
CA PRO A 36 11.64 -17.93 -10.08
C PRO A 36 12.16 -16.83 -11.02
N PRO A 37 12.90 -15.81 -10.51
CA PRO A 37 13.47 -14.80 -11.37
C PRO A 37 14.61 -15.39 -12.22
N ARG A 38 14.75 -14.89 -13.44
CA ARG A 38 15.85 -15.22 -14.34
C ARG A 38 17.15 -14.51 -13.94
N THR A 39 17.01 -13.30 -13.37
CA THR A 39 18.13 -12.48 -12.90
C THR A 39 18.48 -12.81 -11.46
N ALA A 40 19.70 -13.28 -11.21
CA ALA A 40 20.16 -13.69 -9.88
C ALA A 40 20.00 -12.58 -8.81
N ALA A 41 20.22 -11.31 -9.18
CA ALA A 41 20.06 -10.18 -8.27
C ALA A 41 18.62 -9.97 -7.77
N LEU A 42 17.61 -10.51 -8.45
CA LEU A 42 16.21 -10.42 -8.04
C LEU A 42 15.76 -11.57 -7.11
N ALA A 43 16.58 -12.61 -6.95
CA ALA A 43 16.26 -13.76 -6.13
C ALA A 43 16.06 -13.39 -4.64
N GLU A 44 16.81 -12.40 -4.14
CA GLU A 44 16.67 -11.93 -2.77
C GLU A 44 15.31 -11.26 -2.52
N PHE A 45 14.77 -10.51 -3.49
CA PHE A 45 13.46 -9.87 -3.36
C PHE A 45 12.34 -10.90 -3.36
N ARG A 46 12.43 -11.94 -4.19
CA ARG A 46 11.54 -13.09 -4.12
C ARG A 46 11.56 -13.72 -2.73
N ALA A 47 12.74 -14.02 -2.20
CA ALA A 47 12.90 -14.61 -0.88
C ALA A 47 12.31 -13.71 0.23
N ARG A 48 12.53 -12.39 0.16
CA ARG A 48 11.95 -11.43 1.12
C ARG A 48 10.43 -11.45 1.10
N LEU A 49 9.80 -11.43 -0.09
CA LEU A 49 8.34 -11.48 -0.22
C LEU A 49 7.78 -12.79 0.34
N GLN A 50 8.42 -13.92 0.06
CA GLN A 50 8.04 -15.24 0.58
C GLN A 50 8.21 -15.33 2.10
N ASN A 51 9.33 -14.90 2.65
CA ASN A 51 9.61 -14.93 4.08
C ASN A 51 8.67 -14.02 4.90
N ARG A 52 8.09 -13.01 4.26
CA ARG A 52 7.09 -12.11 4.86
C ARG A 52 5.65 -12.51 4.54
N TYR A 53 5.45 -13.59 3.79
CA TYR A 53 4.13 -14.10 3.41
C TYR A 53 3.26 -13.04 2.70
N VAL A 54 3.85 -12.22 1.82
CA VAL A 54 3.16 -11.04 1.27
C VAL A 54 1.93 -11.44 0.45
N LEU A 55 2.05 -12.41 -0.47
CA LEU A 55 0.93 -12.85 -1.28
C LEU A 55 -0.06 -13.71 -0.48
N GLU A 56 0.41 -14.50 0.47
CA GLU A 56 -0.45 -15.26 1.38
C GLU A 56 -1.31 -14.35 2.25
N LYS A 57 -0.75 -13.25 2.77
CA LYS A 57 -1.50 -12.24 3.50
C LYS A 57 -2.54 -11.57 2.61
N LEU A 58 -2.18 -11.23 1.37
CA LEU A 58 -3.12 -10.69 0.40
C LEU A 58 -4.25 -11.69 0.09
N GLN A 59 -3.94 -12.98 -0.10
CA GLN A 59 -4.94 -14.03 -0.34
C GLN A 59 -5.95 -14.12 0.81
N VAL A 60 -5.47 -14.06 2.06
CA VAL A 60 -6.34 -14.04 3.24
C VAL A 60 -7.12 -12.74 3.33
N PHE A 61 -6.50 -11.60 3.04
CA PHE A 61 -7.18 -10.30 3.01
C PHE A 61 -8.34 -10.29 2.01
N LEU A 62 -8.18 -10.93 0.86
CA LEU A 62 -9.21 -11.04 -0.17
C LEU A 62 -10.21 -12.18 0.10
N SER A 63 -10.06 -12.93 1.19
CA SER A 63 -10.93 -14.08 1.49
C SER A 63 -12.42 -13.76 1.61
N PRO A 64 -12.86 -12.56 2.08
CA PRO A 64 -14.27 -12.24 2.16
C PRO A 64 -14.92 -11.86 0.83
N LEU A 65 -14.16 -11.67 -0.24
CA LEU A 65 -14.72 -11.28 -1.52
C LEU A 65 -15.43 -12.46 -2.21
N ASN A 66 -16.67 -12.24 -2.62
CA ASN A 66 -17.45 -13.18 -3.43
C ASN A 66 -17.05 -12.99 -4.92
N LEU A 67 -15.86 -13.45 -5.29
CA LEU A 67 -15.35 -13.32 -6.64
C LEU A 67 -16.21 -14.12 -7.63
N THR A 68 -16.41 -13.56 -8.84
CA THR A 68 -17.18 -14.21 -9.92
C THR A 68 -16.31 -15.04 -10.85
N GLU A 69 -15.01 -14.79 -10.82
CA GLU A 69 -13.99 -15.50 -11.61
C GLU A 69 -12.67 -15.54 -10.84
N ARG A 70 -11.71 -16.29 -11.35
CA ARG A 70 -10.40 -16.48 -10.72
C ARG A 70 -9.58 -15.20 -10.79
N LEU A 71 -9.04 -14.79 -9.64
CA LEU A 71 -8.05 -13.73 -9.51
C LEU A 71 -6.68 -14.35 -9.26
N VAL A 72 -5.79 -14.21 -10.22
CA VAL A 72 -4.39 -14.65 -10.09
C VAL A 72 -3.53 -13.46 -9.70
N VAL A 73 -2.79 -13.57 -8.60
CA VAL A 73 -1.80 -12.58 -8.17
C VAL A 73 -0.45 -13.26 -8.05
N LYS A 74 0.53 -12.79 -8.80
CA LYS A 74 1.87 -13.38 -8.78
C LYS A 74 2.96 -12.35 -8.59
N ALA A 75 4.10 -12.78 -8.04
CA ALA A 75 5.34 -12.03 -8.08
C ALA A 75 6.24 -12.63 -9.16
N ASP A 76 6.80 -11.79 -10.04
CA ASP A 76 7.57 -12.23 -11.21
C ASP A 76 8.63 -11.19 -11.62
N GLU A 77 9.56 -11.58 -12.47
CA GLU A 77 10.48 -10.69 -13.16
C GLU A 77 9.83 -10.17 -14.45
N CYS A 78 9.64 -8.84 -14.55
CA CYS A 78 8.89 -8.20 -15.63
C CYS A 78 9.77 -7.38 -16.60
N GLY A 79 11.00 -7.03 -16.22
CA GLY A 79 11.85 -6.09 -16.94
C GLY A 79 11.49 -4.61 -16.70
N VAL A 80 10.48 -4.32 -15.87
CA VAL A 80 10.04 -2.96 -15.54
C VAL A 80 9.70 -2.84 -14.04
N PRO A 81 9.99 -1.71 -13.39
CA PRO A 81 9.71 -1.50 -11.97
C PRO A 81 8.26 -1.05 -11.75
N HIS A 82 7.32 -1.96 -11.87
CA HIS A 82 5.89 -1.69 -11.74
C HIS A 82 5.12 -2.87 -11.12
N VAL A 83 3.83 -2.68 -10.85
CA VAL A 83 2.84 -3.75 -10.78
C VAL A 83 2.03 -3.69 -12.07
N LEU A 84 1.76 -4.82 -12.67
CA LEU A 84 1.14 -4.92 -13.99
C LEU A 84 -0.22 -5.59 -13.87
N TYR A 85 -1.22 -4.98 -14.44
CA TYR A 85 -2.52 -5.60 -14.65
C TYR A 85 -3.10 -5.18 -16.00
N THR A 86 -3.55 -6.17 -16.76
CA THR A 86 -4.39 -5.98 -17.94
C THR A 86 -5.64 -6.84 -17.79
N ARG A 87 -6.76 -6.41 -18.33
CA ARG A 87 -8.03 -7.14 -18.22
C ARG A 87 -7.89 -8.61 -18.64
N GLY A 88 -8.28 -9.51 -17.73
CA GLY A 88 -8.21 -10.95 -17.94
C GLY A 88 -6.82 -11.57 -17.74
N ALA A 89 -5.81 -10.77 -17.38
CA ALA A 89 -4.47 -11.23 -17.05
C ALA A 89 -4.24 -11.24 -15.52
N PRO A 90 -3.22 -11.94 -15.02
CA PRO A 90 -2.80 -11.85 -13.63
C PRO A 90 -2.43 -10.43 -13.20
N VAL A 91 -2.63 -10.11 -11.93
CA VAL A 91 -1.95 -9.00 -11.26
C VAL A 91 -0.52 -9.46 -10.97
N VAL A 92 0.48 -8.74 -11.49
CA VAL A 92 1.89 -9.13 -11.38
C VAL A 92 2.68 -8.09 -10.60
N LEU A 93 3.10 -8.43 -9.38
CA LEU A 93 4.07 -7.67 -8.62
C LEU A 93 5.48 -7.95 -9.17
N CYS A 94 6.04 -7.00 -9.90
CA CYS A 94 7.37 -7.15 -10.47
C CYS A 94 8.47 -7.04 -9.41
N TYR A 95 9.44 -7.94 -9.39
CA TYR A 95 10.57 -7.88 -8.46
C TYR A 95 11.38 -6.60 -8.63
N GLU A 96 11.45 -6.06 -9.84
CA GLU A 96 12.10 -4.78 -10.13
C GLU A 96 11.42 -3.61 -9.41
N TYR A 97 10.10 -3.67 -9.20
CA TYR A 97 9.41 -2.67 -8.41
C TYR A 97 9.80 -2.75 -6.93
N VAL A 98 9.88 -3.97 -6.39
CA VAL A 98 10.34 -4.19 -5.00
C VAL A 98 11.78 -3.71 -4.84
N ALA A 99 12.64 -4.01 -5.81
CA ALA A 99 14.04 -3.54 -5.83
C ALA A 99 14.13 -2.00 -5.88
N LYS A 100 13.29 -1.36 -6.71
CA LYS A 100 13.23 0.11 -6.78
C LYS A 100 12.79 0.73 -5.46
N VAL A 101 11.72 0.21 -4.86
CA VAL A 101 11.23 0.69 -3.55
C VAL A 101 12.31 0.51 -2.48
N ASP A 102 13.03 -0.62 -2.51
CA ASP A 102 14.15 -0.89 -1.60
C ASP A 102 15.32 0.09 -1.78
N ALA A 103 15.66 0.44 -3.02
CA ALA A 103 16.72 1.39 -3.34
C ALA A 103 16.36 2.84 -2.94
N ASP A 104 15.08 3.21 -3.07
CA ASP A 104 14.58 4.55 -2.72
C ASP A 104 14.33 4.72 -1.20
N ALA A 105 14.26 3.63 -0.45
CA ALA A 105 14.00 3.65 0.98
C ALA A 105 15.20 4.19 1.81
N PRO A 106 14.95 4.81 2.97
CA PRO A 106 16.00 5.23 3.89
C PRO A 106 16.94 4.06 4.25
N ARG A 107 18.20 4.38 4.58
CA ARG A 107 19.15 3.36 5.04
C ARG A 107 18.69 2.72 6.35
N ILE A 108 19.12 1.49 6.60
CA ILE A 108 18.84 0.80 7.85
C ILE A 108 19.30 1.66 9.04
N GLY A 109 18.40 1.84 10.02
CA GLY A 109 18.65 2.67 11.20
C GLY A 109 18.52 4.18 10.97
N GLN A 110 18.25 4.62 9.75
CA GLN A 110 17.96 6.02 9.44
C GLN A 110 16.46 6.31 9.61
N VAL A 111 16.14 7.38 10.29
CA VAL A 111 14.79 7.98 10.33
C VAL A 111 14.82 9.26 9.48
N VAL A 112 13.86 9.42 8.62
CA VAL A 112 13.69 10.60 7.77
C VAL A 112 12.36 11.28 8.08
N GLN A 113 12.26 12.57 7.71
CA GLN A 113 11.06 13.37 7.97
C GLN A 113 10.25 13.54 6.68
N LEU A 114 8.93 13.35 6.79
CA LEU A 114 7.95 13.73 5.80
C LEU A 114 6.91 14.64 6.48
N GLY A 115 7.07 15.93 6.36
CA GLY A 115 6.32 16.85 7.19
C GLY A 115 6.72 16.71 8.66
N GLN A 116 5.74 16.46 9.52
CA GLN A 116 5.96 16.11 10.92
C GLN A 116 6.03 14.58 11.16
N ALA A 117 5.74 13.78 10.12
CA ALA A 117 5.80 12.34 10.24
C ALA A 117 7.25 11.85 10.18
N GLU A 118 7.61 11.00 11.14
CA GLU A 118 8.84 10.21 11.09
C GLU A 118 8.60 8.93 10.30
N LEU A 119 9.57 8.58 9.47
CA LEU A 119 9.50 7.42 8.60
C LEU A 119 10.79 6.62 8.71
N THR A 120 10.64 5.35 8.99
CA THR A 120 11.72 4.36 8.94
C THR A 120 11.73 3.65 7.58
N ARG A 121 12.77 2.82 7.38
CA ARG A 121 12.84 1.97 6.20
C ARG A 121 11.62 1.03 6.06
N GLU A 122 11.06 0.57 7.18
CA GLU A 122 9.93 -0.37 7.16
C GLU A 122 8.69 0.26 6.52
N GLU A 123 8.31 1.46 6.95
CA GLU A 123 7.17 2.18 6.34
C GLU A 123 7.43 2.47 4.86
N ALA A 124 8.67 2.89 4.53
CA ALA A 124 9.05 3.20 3.14
C ALA A 124 8.97 1.97 2.21
N LEU A 125 9.14 0.76 2.73
CA LEU A 125 9.01 -0.48 1.96
C LEU A 125 7.55 -0.95 1.86
N VAL A 126 6.84 -0.97 2.98
CA VAL A 126 5.51 -1.57 3.06
C VAL A 126 4.47 -0.72 2.34
N GLY A 127 4.50 0.60 2.52
CA GLY A 127 3.49 1.51 1.96
C GLY A 127 3.33 1.39 0.45
N PRO A 128 4.37 1.70 -0.36
CA PRO A 128 4.25 1.71 -1.81
C PRO A 128 3.94 0.33 -2.42
N ILE A 129 4.45 -0.76 -1.84
CA ILE A 129 4.14 -2.12 -2.30
C ILE A 129 2.65 -2.41 -2.05
N THR A 130 2.16 -2.12 -0.85
CA THR A 130 0.74 -2.33 -0.49
C THR A 130 -0.18 -1.50 -1.39
N GLN A 131 0.11 -0.21 -1.54
CA GLN A 131 -0.70 0.70 -2.34
C GLN A 131 -0.81 0.23 -3.80
N LEU A 132 0.31 -0.12 -4.43
CA LEU A 132 0.30 -0.45 -5.85
C LEU A 132 -0.33 -1.83 -6.12
N VAL A 133 -0.14 -2.81 -5.23
CA VAL A 133 -0.83 -4.11 -5.33
C VAL A 133 -2.34 -3.94 -5.14
N LEU A 134 -2.78 -3.17 -4.13
CA LEU A 134 -4.20 -2.90 -3.92
C LEU A 134 -4.83 -2.12 -5.07
N HIS A 135 -4.08 -1.19 -5.68
CA HIS A 135 -4.50 -0.47 -6.87
C HIS A 135 -4.83 -1.43 -8.03
N ASP A 136 -3.92 -2.33 -8.38
CA ASP A 136 -4.15 -3.24 -9.51
C ASP A 136 -5.16 -4.35 -9.18
N VAL A 137 -5.26 -4.78 -7.93
CA VAL A 137 -6.36 -5.62 -7.45
C VAL A 137 -7.70 -4.90 -7.58
N ALA A 138 -7.78 -3.61 -7.24
CA ALA A 138 -9.01 -2.82 -7.43
C ALA A 138 -9.42 -2.75 -8.90
N ARG A 139 -8.46 -2.56 -9.82
CA ARG A 139 -8.73 -2.60 -11.27
C ARG A 139 -9.26 -3.95 -11.73
N ALA A 140 -8.72 -5.05 -11.21
CA ALA A 140 -9.22 -6.40 -11.48
C ALA A 140 -10.66 -6.56 -10.97
N ILE A 141 -10.96 -6.09 -9.76
CA ILE A 141 -12.29 -6.10 -9.15
C ILE A 141 -13.28 -5.27 -9.98
N PHE A 142 -12.89 -4.08 -10.47
CA PHE A 142 -13.75 -3.26 -11.35
C PHE A 142 -14.16 -4.02 -12.61
N HIS A 143 -13.22 -4.73 -13.23
CA HIS A 143 -13.52 -5.54 -14.41
C HIS A 143 -14.39 -6.75 -14.07
N MET A 144 -14.07 -7.47 -13.03
CA MET A 144 -14.73 -8.70 -12.61
C MET A 144 -16.21 -8.46 -12.25
N TYR A 145 -16.48 -7.40 -11.49
CA TYR A 145 -17.84 -7.03 -11.10
C TYR A 145 -18.52 -6.07 -12.10
N LYS A 146 -17.84 -5.69 -13.19
CA LYS A 146 -18.34 -4.74 -14.21
C LYS A 146 -18.81 -3.43 -13.59
N LEU A 147 -18.03 -2.93 -12.61
CA LEU A 147 -18.39 -1.71 -11.89
C LEU A 147 -18.36 -0.50 -12.82
N PRO A 148 -19.37 0.37 -12.77
CA PRO A 148 -19.36 1.62 -13.52
C PRO A 148 -18.34 2.57 -12.90
N VAL A 149 -17.21 2.77 -13.57
CA VAL A 149 -16.18 3.74 -13.17
C VAL A 149 -16.33 4.99 -14.02
N TRP A 150 -16.68 6.10 -13.39
CA TRP A 150 -16.79 7.41 -14.05
C TRP A 150 -15.45 8.15 -13.93
N GLY A 151 -14.92 8.60 -15.05
CA GLY A 151 -13.60 9.25 -15.11
C GLY A 151 -12.45 8.25 -15.28
N GLY A 152 -11.28 8.59 -14.78
CA GLY A 152 -10.07 7.76 -14.90
C GLY A 152 -10.10 6.54 -13.99
N ALA A 153 -10.07 5.34 -14.56
CA ALA A 153 -10.03 4.09 -13.80
C ALA A 153 -8.77 3.98 -12.89
N GLU A 154 -7.67 4.56 -13.31
CA GLU A 154 -6.43 4.63 -12.53
C GLU A 154 -6.62 5.44 -11.23
N PHE A 155 -7.30 6.60 -11.32
CA PHE A 155 -7.58 7.42 -10.14
C PHE A 155 -8.61 6.76 -9.20
N ALA A 156 -9.61 6.10 -9.76
CA ALA A 156 -10.59 5.34 -8.97
C ALA A 156 -9.91 4.18 -8.21
N ALA A 157 -8.98 3.48 -8.85
CA ALA A 157 -8.21 2.41 -8.21
C ALA A 157 -7.28 2.93 -7.10
N ASP A 158 -6.63 4.09 -7.30
CA ASP A 158 -5.86 4.76 -6.24
C ASP A 158 -6.74 5.11 -5.03
N ASN A 159 -7.95 5.61 -5.26
CA ASN A 159 -8.88 5.93 -4.19
C ASN A 159 -9.35 4.68 -3.43
N VAL A 160 -9.62 3.57 -4.12
CA VAL A 160 -9.97 2.29 -3.46
C VAL A 160 -8.79 1.75 -2.67
N ALA A 161 -7.56 1.82 -3.20
CA ALA A 161 -6.36 1.42 -2.48
C ALA A 161 -6.15 2.28 -1.21
N ALA A 162 -6.25 3.60 -1.33
CA ALA A 162 -6.13 4.53 -0.21
C ALA A 162 -7.21 4.28 0.85
N TYR A 163 -8.48 4.14 0.43
CA TYR A 163 -9.59 3.82 1.33
C TYR A 163 -9.36 2.50 2.08
N THR A 164 -8.86 1.48 1.38
CA THR A 164 -8.52 0.20 1.99
C THR A 164 -7.42 0.34 3.03
N MET A 165 -6.35 1.07 2.72
CA MET A 165 -5.21 1.28 3.62
C MET A 165 -5.59 2.01 4.92
N VAL A 166 -6.43 3.05 4.84
CA VAL A 166 -6.86 3.80 6.03
C VAL A 166 -7.87 3.03 6.90
N ASN A 167 -8.47 1.97 6.37
CA ASN A 167 -9.38 1.08 7.12
C ASN A 167 -8.67 -0.16 7.72
N PHE A 168 -7.35 -0.25 7.63
CA PHE A 168 -6.55 -1.19 8.44
C PHE A 168 -6.52 -0.76 9.92
N SER A 169 -5.76 -1.48 10.75
CA SER A 169 -5.47 -1.00 12.10
C SER A 169 -4.76 0.36 12.03
N GLN A 170 -4.89 1.18 13.08
CA GLN A 170 -4.28 2.50 13.16
C GLN A 170 -2.78 2.48 12.83
N LYS A 171 -2.04 1.51 13.39
CA LYS A 171 -0.61 1.32 13.13
C LYS A 171 -0.32 0.98 11.67
N THR A 172 -1.10 0.07 11.07
CA THR A 172 -0.92 -0.35 9.67
C THR A 172 -1.33 0.76 8.70
N ALA A 173 -2.43 1.47 8.99
CA ALA A 173 -2.83 2.64 8.22
C ALA A 173 -1.73 3.70 8.19
N TRP A 174 -1.14 4.02 9.36
CA TRP A 174 -0.01 4.92 9.44
C TRP A 174 1.16 4.47 8.55
N LYS A 175 1.66 3.24 8.74
CA LYS A 175 2.79 2.70 7.98
C LYS A 175 2.55 2.76 6.46
N THR A 176 1.38 2.31 6.03
CA THR A 176 1.07 2.22 4.60
C THR A 176 0.90 3.59 3.96
N VAL A 177 0.20 4.51 4.64
CA VAL A 177 -0.02 5.88 4.14
C VAL A 177 1.29 6.67 4.11
N VAL A 178 2.05 6.71 5.21
CA VAL A 178 3.29 7.51 5.31
C VAL A 178 4.33 6.99 4.33
N GLY A 179 4.50 5.65 4.23
CA GLY A 179 5.43 5.05 3.28
C GLY A 179 5.07 5.33 1.82
N THR A 180 3.77 5.24 1.48
CA THR A 180 3.28 5.59 0.14
C THR A 180 3.49 7.07 -0.16
N ALA A 181 3.16 7.95 0.77
CA ALA A 181 3.35 9.39 0.61
C ALA A 181 4.84 9.74 0.38
N TRP A 182 5.75 9.12 1.14
CA TRP A 182 7.19 9.24 0.92
C TRP A 182 7.59 8.84 -0.50
N PHE A 183 7.16 7.69 -0.96
CA PHE A 183 7.50 7.17 -2.29
C PHE A 183 6.93 8.05 -3.41
N LEU A 184 5.69 8.51 -3.29
CA LEU A 184 5.09 9.42 -4.27
C LEU A 184 5.83 10.76 -4.33
N LYS A 185 6.20 11.31 -3.16
CA LYS A 185 6.97 12.55 -3.09
C LYS A 185 8.31 12.44 -3.81
N SER A 186 9.00 11.32 -3.75
CA SER A 186 10.29 11.12 -4.43
C SER A 186 10.20 11.21 -5.96
N GLY A 187 9.00 11.14 -6.52
CA GLY A 187 8.76 11.25 -7.96
C GLY A 187 8.26 12.61 -8.44
N TRP A 188 8.19 13.65 -7.58
CA TRP A 188 7.57 14.94 -7.96
C TRP A 188 8.29 15.71 -9.04
N ASP A 189 9.61 15.58 -9.13
CA ASP A 189 10.42 16.28 -10.12
C ASP A 189 10.34 15.67 -11.53
N ARG A 190 9.53 14.62 -11.69
CA ARG A 190 9.31 14.03 -13.01
C ARG A 190 8.49 14.99 -13.87
N PRO A 191 8.83 15.09 -15.17
CA PRO A 191 8.02 15.86 -16.11
C PRO A 191 6.55 15.41 -16.08
N VAL A 192 5.65 16.37 -16.11
CA VAL A 192 4.21 16.10 -16.21
C VAL A 192 3.91 15.69 -17.66
N ASP A 193 3.49 14.45 -17.85
CA ASP A 193 2.89 14.02 -19.11
C ASP A 193 1.35 14.14 -18.98
N ILE A 194 0.80 15.17 -19.62
CA ILE A 194 -0.64 15.44 -19.60
C ILE A 194 -1.45 14.42 -20.42
N SER A 195 -0.78 13.61 -21.24
CA SER A 195 -1.40 12.53 -22.02
C SER A 195 -1.43 11.19 -21.27
N ASP A 196 -0.70 11.05 -20.15
CA ASP A 196 -0.75 9.83 -19.33
C ASP A 196 -2.13 9.66 -18.71
N ILE A 197 -2.69 8.47 -18.84
CA ILE A 197 -3.98 8.11 -18.22
C ILE A 197 -3.89 8.08 -16.69
N ARG A 198 -2.67 7.98 -16.15
CA ARG A 198 -2.41 8.00 -14.70
C ARG A 198 -2.24 9.43 -14.21
N PRO A 199 -2.85 9.79 -13.08
CA PRO A 199 -2.62 11.09 -12.46
C PRO A 199 -1.13 11.29 -12.14
N HIS A 200 -0.66 12.54 -12.26
CA HIS A 200 0.69 12.87 -11.82
C HIS A 200 0.90 12.50 -10.36
N VAL A 201 2.12 12.06 -10.00
CA VAL A 201 2.44 11.57 -8.64
C VAL A 201 2.11 12.56 -7.54
N ALA A 202 2.21 13.88 -7.79
CA ALA A 202 1.80 14.90 -6.82
C ALA A 202 0.28 14.91 -6.61
N GLN A 203 -0.53 14.69 -7.65
CA GLN A 203 -1.98 14.56 -7.51
C GLN A 203 -2.35 13.33 -6.69
N ARG A 204 -1.69 12.21 -6.95
CA ARG A 204 -1.86 10.95 -6.18
C ARG A 204 -1.47 11.13 -4.72
N TYR A 205 -0.40 11.86 -4.46
CA TYR A 205 0.06 12.20 -3.11
C TYR A 205 -1.02 12.97 -2.33
N PHE A 206 -1.52 14.07 -2.87
CA PHE A 206 -2.55 14.87 -2.19
C PHE A 206 -3.89 14.16 -2.09
N ALA A 207 -4.25 13.31 -3.06
CA ALA A 207 -5.43 12.46 -2.97
C ALA A 207 -5.32 11.46 -1.81
N LEU A 208 -4.16 10.79 -1.66
CA LEU A 208 -3.87 9.89 -0.56
C LEU A 208 -3.97 10.60 0.81
N LEU A 209 -3.31 11.76 0.94
CA LEU A 209 -3.36 12.53 2.19
C LEU A 209 -4.77 13.00 2.53
N CYS A 210 -5.55 13.37 1.52
CA CYS A 210 -6.93 13.79 1.70
C CYS A 210 -7.80 12.63 2.24
N VAL A 211 -7.67 11.44 1.67
CA VAL A 211 -8.36 10.24 2.18
C VAL A 211 -7.91 9.91 3.60
N ALA A 212 -6.61 9.95 3.87
CA ALA A 212 -6.05 9.65 5.19
C ALA A 212 -6.51 10.65 6.26
N TYR A 213 -6.38 11.95 5.99
CA TYR A 213 -6.82 13.00 6.91
C TYR A 213 -8.32 12.94 7.20
N ALA A 214 -9.14 12.67 6.19
CA ALA A 214 -10.58 12.55 6.39
C ALA A 214 -10.98 11.28 7.17
N ALA A 215 -10.22 10.20 7.06
CA ALA A 215 -10.46 8.96 7.80
C ALA A 215 -10.11 9.10 9.29
N ASP A 216 -9.00 9.77 9.61
CA ASP A 216 -8.54 10.01 10.99
C ASP A 216 -7.74 11.32 11.06
N GLN A 217 -8.44 12.40 11.40
CA GLN A 217 -7.85 13.76 11.48
C GLN A 217 -6.76 13.85 12.54
N VAL A 218 -6.91 13.14 13.65
CA VAL A 218 -5.94 13.16 14.76
C VAL A 218 -4.66 12.46 14.37
N GLN A 219 -4.79 11.26 13.78
CA GLN A 219 -3.63 10.48 13.35
C GLN A 219 -2.82 11.18 12.26
N PHE A 220 -3.47 11.86 11.33
CA PHE A 220 -2.84 12.45 10.15
C PHE A 220 -2.74 13.97 10.19
N GLU A 221 -2.96 14.61 11.36
CA GLU A 221 -2.84 16.08 11.51
C GLU A 221 -1.45 16.61 11.15
N GLY A 222 -0.40 15.81 11.33
CA GLY A 222 0.98 16.16 11.01
C GLY A 222 1.24 16.45 9.53
N PHE A 223 0.30 16.07 8.65
CA PHE A 223 0.34 16.42 7.23
C PHE A 223 -0.42 17.70 6.89
N LEU A 224 -1.21 18.24 7.82
CA LEU A 224 -1.94 19.48 7.59
C LEU A 224 -0.98 20.67 7.61
N GLN A 225 -1.30 21.69 6.83
CA GLN A 225 -0.61 22.97 6.80
C GLN A 225 -0.48 23.58 8.20
N GLN A 226 0.75 23.90 8.61
CA GLN A 226 1.08 24.41 9.94
C GLN A 226 1.32 25.93 9.97
N GLY A 227 1.35 26.59 8.84
CA GLY A 227 1.68 28.01 8.75
C GLY A 227 0.78 28.77 7.77
N PRO A 228 1.04 30.06 7.57
CA PRO A 228 0.22 30.90 6.68
C PRO A 228 0.30 30.49 5.20
N LYS A 229 1.32 29.71 4.83
CA LYS A 229 1.46 29.11 3.49
C LYS A 229 1.83 27.64 3.63
N PRO A 230 1.21 26.74 2.86
CA PRO A 230 1.58 25.32 2.91
C PRO A 230 3.01 25.13 2.41
N LYS A 231 3.77 24.26 3.09
CA LYS A 231 4.99 23.71 2.51
C LYS A 231 4.61 22.72 1.41
N VAL A 232 5.54 22.43 0.52
CA VAL A 232 5.28 21.63 -0.68
C VAL A 232 4.64 20.27 -0.40
N TYR A 233 4.87 19.68 0.77
CA TYR A 233 4.36 18.37 1.18
C TYR A 233 3.19 18.44 2.19
N GLU A 234 2.75 19.63 2.58
CA GLU A 234 1.62 19.80 3.50
C GLU A 234 0.31 19.88 2.73
N LEU A 235 -0.73 19.26 3.30
CA LEU A 235 -2.09 19.36 2.79
C LEU A 235 -2.62 20.76 3.08
N PRO A 236 -2.90 21.61 2.05
CA PRO A 236 -3.43 22.94 2.28
C PRO A 236 -4.76 22.89 3.02
N VAL A 237 -5.00 23.89 3.89
CA VAL A 237 -6.25 23.97 4.68
C VAL A 237 -7.48 24.02 3.77
N GLU A 238 -7.43 24.76 2.68
CA GLU A 238 -8.52 24.84 1.70
C GLU A 238 -8.84 23.47 1.10
N ARG A 239 -7.80 22.64 0.82
CA ARG A 239 -8.00 21.28 0.34
C ARG A 239 -8.51 20.36 1.45
N ALA A 240 -7.97 20.47 2.66
CA ALA A 240 -8.39 19.68 3.82
C ALA A 240 -9.89 19.84 4.12
N ASN A 241 -10.43 21.05 3.95
CA ASN A 241 -11.85 21.33 4.14
C ASN A 241 -12.77 20.56 3.19
N THR A 242 -12.29 20.11 2.03
CA THR A 242 -13.06 19.31 1.08
C THR A 242 -12.88 17.80 1.28
N CYS A 243 -11.86 17.37 2.00
CA CYS A 243 -11.49 15.96 2.12
C CYS A 243 -12.58 15.11 2.80
N LEU A 244 -13.26 15.64 3.81
CA LEU A 244 -14.37 14.92 4.47
C LEU A 244 -15.50 14.60 3.50
N TYR A 245 -15.86 15.54 2.66
CA TYR A 245 -16.90 15.34 1.66
C TYR A 245 -16.48 14.33 0.58
N ASP A 246 -15.23 14.43 0.10
CA ASP A 246 -14.70 13.49 -0.87
C ASP A 246 -14.63 12.07 -0.28
N TYR A 247 -14.20 11.95 0.99
CA TYR A 247 -14.14 10.67 1.71
C TYR A 247 -15.51 10.04 1.94
N GLU A 248 -16.52 10.83 2.32
CA GLU A 248 -17.89 10.36 2.50
C GLU A 248 -18.44 9.76 1.21
N LYS A 249 -18.22 10.44 0.06
CA LYS A 249 -18.61 9.94 -1.26
C LYS A 249 -17.87 8.67 -1.63
N LEU A 250 -16.56 8.61 -1.38
CA LEU A 250 -15.73 7.43 -1.63
C LEU A 250 -16.22 6.25 -0.79
N SER A 251 -16.40 6.47 0.52
CA SER A 251 -16.89 5.46 1.45
C SER A 251 -18.27 4.93 1.05
N THR A 252 -19.20 5.84 0.75
CA THR A 252 -20.56 5.48 0.31
C THR A 252 -20.53 4.67 -0.99
N SER A 253 -19.70 5.09 -1.96
CA SER A 253 -19.56 4.38 -3.23
C SER A 253 -18.95 3.00 -3.01
N PHE A 254 -17.88 2.90 -2.22
CA PHE A 254 -17.23 1.62 -1.90
C PHE A 254 -18.21 0.66 -1.22
N MET A 255 -18.94 1.15 -0.21
CA MET A 255 -19.93 0.34 0.50
C MET A 255 -21.00 -0.20 -0.44
N LYS A 256 -21.58 0.63 -1.29
CA LYS A 256 -22.68 0.24 -2.17
C LYS A 256 -22.27 -0.62 -3.37
N THR A 257 -21.06 -0.41 -3.91
CA THR A 257 -20.63 -1.07 -5.15
C THR A 257 -19.74 -2.28 -4.93
N ILE A 258 -18.99 -2.34 -3.81
CA ILE A 258 -18.07 -3.43 -3.51
C ILE A 258 -18.49 -4.18 -2.25
N PHE A 259 -18.64 -3.48 -1.11
CA PHE A 259 -18.80 -4.15 0.17
C PHE A 259 -20.15 -4.86 0.30
N GLU A 260 -21.26 -4.14 0.14
CA GLU A 260 -22.61 -4.71 0.33
C GLU A 260 -22.91 -5.86 -0.64
N PRO A 261 -22.65 -5.74 -1.96
CA PRO A 261 -22.99 -6.80 -2.92
C PRO A 261 -21.98 -7.95 -2.99
N HIS A 262 -20.70 -7.71 -2.61
CA HIS A 262 -19.62 -8.65 -2.95
C HIS A 262 -18.76 -9.09 -1.76
N VAL A 263 -19.11 -8.73 -0.51
CA VAL A 263 -18.35 -9.15 0.68
C VAL A 263 -19.18 -10.07 1.55
N ASP A 264 -18.63 -11.25 1.84
CA ASP A 264 -19.12 -12.18 2.85
C ASP A 264 -18.85 -11.60 4.24
N ARG A 265 -19.89 -11.05 4.87
CA ARG A 265 -19.78 -10.38 6.17
C ARG A 265 -19.24 -11.28 7.29
N PRO A 266 -19.69 -12.53 7.48
CA PRO A 266 -19.12 -13.45 8.45
C PRO A 266 -17.61 -13.65 8.29
N LYS A 267 -17.11 -13.85 7.06
CA LYS A 267 -15.68 -13.97 6.79
C LYS A 267 -14.94 -12.65 7.05
N PHE A 268 -15.54 -11.52 6.70
CA PHE A 268 -14.97 -10.21 6.97
C PHE A 268 -14.80 -9.97 8.47
N GLU A 269 -15.79 -10.33 9.30
CA GLU A 269 -15.69 -10.23 10.76
C GLU A 269 -14.64 -11.19 11.35
N GLN A 270 -14.42 -12.35 10.75
CA GLN A 270 -13.30 -13.22 11.11
C GLN A 270 -11.95 -12.59 10.73
N LEU A 271 -11.85 -12.03 9.53
CA LEU A 271 -10.66 -11.34 9.06
C LEU A 271 -10.24 -10.20 9.99
N ARG A 272 -11.19 -9.35 10.41
CA ARG A 272 -10.94 -8.23 11.33
C ARG A 272 -10.37 -8.62 12.70
N LYS A 273 -10.54 -9.87 13.12
CA LYS A 273 -10.01 -10.39 14.40
C LYS A 273 -8.57 -10.86 14.30
N LEU A 274 -7.99 -10.92 13.10
CA LEU A 274 -6.63 -11.42 12.91
C LEU A 274 -5.60 -10.39 13.35
N GLU A 275 -4.74 -10.77 14.28
CA GLU A 275 -3.71 -9.89 14.85
C GLU A 275 -2.69 -9.42 13.81
N TRP A 276 -2.34 -10.27 12.83
CA TRP A 276 -1.36 -9.91 11.80
C TRP A 276 -1.84 -8.79 10.83
N LEU A 277 -3.16 -8.56 10.71
CA LEU A 277 -3.68 -7.36 10.03
C LEU A 277 -3.40 -6.08 10.83
N LYS A 278 -3.14 -6.22 12.13
CA LYS A 278 -2.77 -5.10 12.98
C LYS A 278 -1.27 -4.77 12.88
N ASP A 279 -0.45 -5.74 12.43
CA ASP A 279 1.02 -5.66 12.30
C ASP A 279 1.51 -6.02 10.89
N PHE A 280 0.86 -5.49 9.87
CA PHE A 280 1.21 -5.70 8.45
C PHE A 280 2.59 -5.13 8.12
#